data_68ba652263f2fe2541de2bd3d951a00d
#
_entry.id   68ba652263f2fe2541de2bd3d951a00d
#
_cell.length_a   1.000
_cell.length_b   1.000
_cell.length_c   1.000
_cell.angle_alpha   90.00
_cell.angle_beta   90.00
_cell.angle_gamma   90.00
#
_symmetry.space_group_name_H-M   'P 1'
#
loop_
_entity.id
_entity.type
_entity.pdbx_description
1 polymer ?
#
loop_
_entity_poly.entity_id
_entity_poly.type
_entity_poly.pdbx_seq_one_letter_code
_entity_poly.pdbx_strand_id
1 'polypeptide(L)'
;MENKMNFPQLRVGCGYDVHKLVEGRRLILCGVDVPYELGLLGHSDADVALHALMDALLGAAALGDIGKHFPDTDARFKGADSMKLTEHVVKLLAERGWQINNVDVTIIAQRPKLAAFIPAMRENVARVLGIGADAVNIKATTTEKLGFTGRGEGIASEAVASIIRLL
;
A
#
# COMPACT_ATOMS: atom_id res chain seq x y z
N MET A 1 -12.88 33.96 -27.62
CA MET A 1 -12.28 33.48 -26.36
C MET A 1 -12.68 32.02 -26.20
N GLU A 2 -11.75 31.08 -26.51
CA GLU A 2 -12.01 29.67 -26.26
C GLU A 2 -12.12 29.43 -24.76
N ASN A 3 -13.30 29.03 -24.33
CA ASN A 3 -13.57 28.62 -22.96
C ASN A 3 -12.84 27.29 -22.73
N LYS A 4 -11.54 27.32 -22.40
CA LYS A 4 -10.79 26.14 -21.99
C LYS A 4 -11.42 25.65 -20.70
N MET A 5 -12.28 24.65 -20.79
CA MET A 5 -12.73 23.92 -19.61
C MET A 5 -11.49 23.31 -18.96
N ASN A 6 -11.09 23.84 -17.81
CA ASN A 6 -10.00 23.31 -17.00
C ASN A 6 -10.49 22.02 -16.31
N PHE A 7 -10.29 20.89 -16.99
CA PHE A 7 -10.53 19.60 -16.36
C PHE A 7 -9.36 19.27 -15.44
N PRO A 8 -9.62 18.73 -14.24
CA PRO A 8 -8.55 18.24 -13.38
C PRO A 8 -7.76 17.14 -14.11
N GLN A 9 -6.44 17.13 -13.93
CA GLN A 9 -5.63 16.02 -14.38
C GLN A 9 -5.89 14.83 -13.48
N LEU A 10 -6.39 13.73 -14.03
CA LEU A 10 -6.54 12.45 -13.35
C LEU A 10 -5.41 11.53 -13.80
N ARG A 11 -4.76 10.85 -12.85
CA ARG A 11 -3.79 9.77 -13.11
C ARG A 11 -4.11 8.56 -12.27
N VAL A 12 -3.75 7.39 -12.78
CA VAL A 12 -3.92 6.11 -12.11
C VAL A 12 -2.56 5.41 -12.05
N GLY A 13 -2.27 4.75 -10.94
CA GLY A 13 -1.12 3.89 -10.77
C GLY A 13 -1.54 2.55 -10.19
N CYS A 14 -0.74 1.53 -10.48
CA CYS A 14 -0.88 0.19 -9.93
C CYS A 14 0.43 -0.18 -9.23
N GLY A 15 0.33 -0.87 -8.10
CA GLY A 15 1.47 -1.41 -7.37
C GLY A 15 1.22 -2.87 -7.01
N TYR A 16 2.28 -3.64 -6.97
CA TYR A 16 2.28 -5.03 -6.55
C TYR A 16 3.51 -5.31 -5.70
N ASP A 17 3.31 -6.00 -4.59
CA ASP A 17 4.39 -6.44 -3.73
C ASP A 17 4.12 -7.84 -3.18
N VAL A 18 5.20 -8.53 -2.76
CA VAL A 18 5.13 -9.85 -2.16
C VAL A 18 6.21 -10.02 -1.11
N HIS A 19 5.84 -10.60 0.03
CA HIS A 19 6.75 -10.94 1.11
C HIS A 19 6.56 -12.38 1.56
N LYS A 20 7.69 -13.03 1.89
CA LYS A 20 7.71 -14.40 2.41
C LYS A 20 7.22 -14.44 3.85
N LEU A 21 6.41 -15.44 4.20
CA LEU A 21 6.03 -15.75 5.59
C LEU A 21 7.16 -16.51 6.29
N VAL A 22 7.52 -16.05 7.50
CA VAL A 22 8.58 -16.64 8.33
C VAL A 22 8.19 -16.59 9.81
N GLU A 23 8.82 -17.46 10.61
CA GLU A 23 8.70 -17.44 12.07
C GLU A 23 9.42 -16.23 12.68
N GLY A 24 9.02 -15.85 13.91
CA GLY A 24 9.70 -14.83 14.69
C GLY A 24 9.47 -13.38 14.23
N ARG A 25 8.56 -13.15 13.30
CA ARG A 25 8.15 -11.83 12.83
C ARG A 25 6.68 -11.58 13.15
N ARG A 26 6.32 -10.32 13.38
CA ARG A 26 4.91 -9.90 13.45
C ARG A 26 4.31 -9.81 12.05
N LEU A 27 3.03 -10.07 11.92
CA LEU A 27 2.29 -9.85 10.68
C LEU A 27 1.63 -8.46 10.74
N ILE A 28 2.23 -7.50 10.04
CA ILE A 28 1.70 -6.13 9.94
C ILE A 28 1.10 -5.94 8.54
N LEU A 29 -0.16 -5.53 8.48
CA LEU A 29 -0.87 -5.25 7.23
C LEU A 29 -1.67 -3.95 7.37
N CYS A 30 -1.42 -2.97 6.51
CA CYS A 30 -1.96 -1.61 6.59
C CYS A 30 -1.81 -1.00 8.00
N GLY A 31 -0.64 -1.22 8.63
CA GLY A 31 -0.34 -0.75 9.98
C GLY A 31 -1.09 -1.46 11.10
N VAL A 32 -1.82 -2.54 10.81
CA VAL A 32 -2.52 -3.36 11.80
C VAL A 32 -1.68 -4.60 12.12
N ASP A 33 -1.44 -4.85 13.41
CA ASP A 33 -0.83 -6.09 13.88
C ASP A 33 -1.88 -7.20 13.87
N VAL A 34 -1.75 -8.13 12.95
CA VAL A 34 -2.66 -9.26 12.78
C VAL A 34 -2.11 -10.45 13.54
N PRO A 35 -2.83 -10.97 14.56
CA PRO A 35 -2.40 -12.16 15.30
C PRO A 35 -2.25 -13.38 14.38
N TYR A 36 -1.03 -13.83 14.19
CA TYR A 36 -0.69 -15.01 13.39
C TYR A 36 0.66 -15.58 13.83
N GLU A 37 0.87 -16.87 13.62
CA GLU A 37 2.10 -17.56 14.00
C GLU A 37 3.33 -17.19 13.14
N LEU A 38 3.07 -16.67 11.93
CA LEU A 38 4.09 -16.23 10.99
C LEU A 38 3.93 -14.74 10.72
N GLY A 39 5.03 -14.07 10.40
CA GLY A 39 5.02 -12.69 9.92
C GLY A 39 5.82 -12.55 8.63
N LEU A 40 5.79 -11.36 8.04
CA LEU A 40 6.42 -11.12 6.75
C LEU A 40 7.90 -10.76 6.89
N LEU A 41 8.73 -11.36 6.04
CA LEU A 41 10.16 -11.08 5.95
C LEU A 41 10.40 -9.87 5.05
N GLY A 42 11.11 -8.87 5.55
CA GLY A 42 11.53 -7.70 4.78
C GLY A 42 12.51 -6.84 5.57
N HIS A 43 13.04 -5.81 4.92
CA HIS A 43 13.98 -4.87 5.50
C HIS A 43 13.30 -3.91 6.50
N SER A 44 12.04 -3.52 6.21
CA SER A 44 11.16 -2.73 7.08
C SER A 44 10.30 -3.64 7.99
N ASP A 45 9.13 -3.20 8.41
CA ASP A 45 8.08 -4.03 9.02
C ASP A 45 7.44 -5.01 8.03
N ALA A 46 7.80 -4.91 6.74
CA ALA A 46 7.33 -5.75 5.63
C ALA A 46 5.81 -5.70 5.41
N ASP A 47 5.19 -4.54 5.64
CA ASP A 47 3.77 -4.33 5.33
C ASP A 47 3.55 -4.33 3.81
N VAL A 48 3.32 -5.51 3.28
CA VAL A 48 3.17 -5.76 1.84
C VAL A 48 2.03 -4.94 1.21
N ALA A 49 0.99 -4.65 1.98
CA ALA A 49 -0.15 -3.89 1.50
C ALA A 49 0.18 -2.40 1.33
N LEU A 50 0.90 -1.81 2.30
CA LEU A 50 1.38 -0.44 2.19
C LEU A 50 2.48 -0.30 1.13
N HIS A 51 3.33 -1.29 0.96
CA HIS A 51 4.35 -1.27 -0.11
C HIS A 51 3.69 -1.22 -1.49
N ALA A 52 2.73 -2.10 -1.77
CA ALA A 52 1.96 -2.06 -3.01
C ALA A 52 1.22 -0.72 -3.20
N LEU A 53 0.64 -0.17 -2.12
CA LEU A 53 -0.04 1.11 -2.16
C LEU A 53 0.92 2.28 -2.45
N MET A 54 2.09 2.31 -1.83
CA MET A 54 3.11 3.33 -2.11
C MET A 54 3.58 3.27 -3.56
N ASP A 55 3.80 2.09 -4.11
CA ASP A 55 4.16 1.92 -5.52
C ASP A 55 3.04 2.39 -6.46
N ALA A 56 1.77 2.11 -6.13
CA ALA A 56 0.65 2.64 -6.90
C ALA A 56 0.62 4.17 -6.91
N LEU A 57 0.84 4.80 -5.77
CA LEU A 57 0.86 6.26 -5.61
C LEU A 57 2.04 6.90 -6.37
N LEU A 58 3.24 6.36 -6.20
CA LEU A 58 4.45 6.83 -6.89
C LEU A 58 4.33 6.63 -8.40
N GLY A 59 3.81 5.48 -8.83
CA GLY A 59 3.57 5.19 -10.24
C GLY A 59 2.57 6.16 -10.87
N ALA A 60 1.45 6.46 -10.20
CA ALA A 60 0.47 7.45 -10.66
C ALA A 60 1.11 8.84 -10.87
N ALA A 61 2.03 9.23 -9.99
CA ALA A 61 2.74 10.50 -10.07
C ALA A 61 3.95 10.47 -11.02
N ALA A 62 4.29 9.33 -11.64
CA ALA A 62 5.48 9.10 -12.47
C ALA A 62 6.79 9.35 -11.70
N LEU A 63 6.87 8.91 -10.44
CA LEU A 63 8.01 9.10 -9.54
C LEU A 63 8.88 7.84 -9.34
N GLY A 64 8.60 6.77 -10.07
CA GLY A 64 9.28 5.48 -9.92
C GLY A 64 8.59 4.60 -8.88
N ASP A 65 9.37 3.95 -8.04
CA ASP A 65 8.95 2.95 -7.07
C ASP A 65 9.54 3.20 -5.66
N ILE A 66 9.11 2.41 -4.68
CA ILE A 66 9.59 2.51 -3.30
C ILE A 66 11.09 2.23 -3.17
N GLY A 67 11.66 1.34 -3.99
CA GLY A 67 13.09 1.03 -3.96
C GLY A 67 13.97 2.23 -4.32
N LYS A 68 13.47 3.13 -5.18
CA LYS A 68 14.15 4.38 -5.51
C LYS A 68 14.15 5.37 -4.34
N HIS A 69 13.09 5.41 -3.56
CA HIS A 69 12.92 6.37 -2.46
C HIS A 69 13.43 5.84 -1.12
N PHE A 70 13.34 4.52 -0.90
CA PHE A 70 13.69 3.84 0.33
C PHE A 70 14.54 2.59 0.04
N PRO A 71 15.78 2.76 -0.46
CA PRO A 71 16.61 1.62 -0.85
C PRO A 71 16.95 0.72 0.34
N ASP A 72 16.85 -0.59 0.16
CA ASP A 72 17.17 -1.61 1.17
C ASP A 72 18.63 -1.54 1.66
N THR A 73 19.50 -0.92 0.88
CA THR A 73 20.90 -0.70 1.24
C THR A 73 21.10 0.42 2.24
N ASP A 74 20.08 1.26 2.49
CA ASP A 74 20.16 2.37 3.42
C ASP A 74 19.71 1.94 4.82
N ALA A 75 20.69 1.96 5.75
CA ALA A 75 20.45 1.57 7.13
C ALA A 75 19.38 2.41 7.86
N ARG A 76 19.04 3.60 7.36
CA ARG A 76 18.00 4.46 7.93
C ARG A 76 16.60 3.83 7.84
N PHE A 77 16.39 2.92 6.88
CA PHE A 77 15.10 2.28 6.64
C PHE A 77 15.02 0.87 7.23
N LYS A 78 16.10 0.39 7.89
CA LYS A 78 16.09 -0.91 8.57
C LYS A 78 15.08 -0.90 9.72
N GLY A 79 14.08 -1.80 9.65
CA GLY A 79 12.99 -1.87 10.63
C GLY A 79 12.02 -0.68 10.57
N ALA A 80 12.02 0.08 9.47
CA ALA A 80 11.15 1.24 9.32
C ALA A 80 9.67 0.83 9.38
N ASP A 81 8.88 1.71 9.97
CA ASP A 81 7.42 1.64 9.99
C ASP A 81 6.88 2.09 8.63
N SER A 82 6.22 1.18 7.90
CA SER A 82 5.68 1.47 6.57
C SER A 82 4.57 2.54 6.57
N MET A 83 3.90 2.78 7.70
CA MET A 83 2.99 3.91 7.84
C MET A 83 3.74 5.24 7.69
N LYS A 84 4.93 5.38 8.32
CA LYS A 84 5.77 6.57 8.19
C LYS A 84 6.37 6.73 6.79
N LEU A 85 6.70 5.63 6.13
CA LEU A 85 7.14 5.68 4.74
C LEU A 85 5.99 6.15 3.83
N THR A 86 4.77 5.69 4.10
CA THR A 86 3.56 6.14 3.38
C THR A 86 3.31 7.64 3.60
N GLU A 87 3.44 8.16 4.83
CA GLU A 87 3.37 9.60 5.11
C GLU A 87 4.37 10.41 4.26
N HIS A 88 5.59 9.89 4.10
CA HIS A 88 6.60 10.53 3.25
C HIS A 88 6.17 10.56 1.78
N VAL A 89 5.61 9.46 1.25
CA VAL A 89 5.09 9.41 -0.13
C VAL A 89 3.94 10.41 -0.32
N VAL A 90 3.00 10.47 0.62
CA VAL A 90 1.89 11.43 0.59
C VAL A 90 2.41 12.88 0.52
N LYS A 91 3.39 13.22 1.37
CA LYS A 91 4.02 14.54 1.35
C LYS A 91 4.68 14.82 0.01
N LEU A 92 5.40 13.84 -0.54
CA LEU A 92 6.06 13.96 -1.84
C LEU A 92 5.08 14.24 -3.00
N LEU A 93 3.89 13.61 -2.96
CA LEU A 93 2.83 13.88 -3.93
C LEU A 93 2.26 15.30 -3.75
N ALA A 94 1.98 15.70 -2.51
CA ALA A 94 1.44 17.02 -2.19
C ALA A 94 2.38 18.16 -2.63
N GLU A 95 3.69 18.01 -2.41
CA GLU A 95 4.73 18.96 -2.87
C GLU A 95 4.74 19.15 -4.40
N ARG A 96 4.19 18.17 -5.15
CA ARG A 96 4.03 18.22 -6.61
C ARG A 96 2.62 18.62 -7.06
N GLY A 97 1.79 19.05 -6.12
CA GLY A 97 0.43 19.50 -6.38
C GLY A 97 -0.57 18.37 -6.65
N TRP A 98 -0.21 17.11 -6.34
CA TRP A 98 -1.11 15.98 -6.46
C TRP A 98 -1.91 15.77 -5.19
N GLN A 99 -3.18 15.47 -5.35
CA GLN A 99 -4.09 15.03 -4.29
C GLN A 99 -4.51 13.58 -4.56
N ILE A 100 -4.56 12.77 -3.52
CA ILE A 100 -5.04 11.39 -3.63
C ILE A 100 -6.56 11.44 -3.71
N ASN A 101 -7.13 10.79 -4.75
CA ASN A 101 -8.57 10.77 -4.96
C ASN A 101 -9.19 9.52 -4.30
N ASN A 102 -8.74 8.32 -4.67
CA ASN A 102 -9.16 7.08 -4.03
C ASN A 102 -8.12 5.98 -4.19
N VAL A 103 -8.25 4.95 -3.37
CA VAL A 103 -7.39 3.76 -3.44
C VAL A 103 -8.21 2.47 -3.26
N ASP A 104 -7.75 1.42 -3.93
CA ASP A 104 -8.26 0.06 -3.80
C ASP A 104 -7.09 -0.90 -3.60
N VAL A 105 -7.08 -1.61 -2.47
CA VAL A 105 -6.02 -2.55 -2.08
C VAL A 105 -6.60 -3.94 -1.95
N THR A 106 -5.97 -4.90 -2.61
CA THR A 106 -6.29 -6.33 -2.51
C THR A 106 -5.15 -7.06 -1.80
N ILE A 107 -5.43 -7.69 -0.67
CA ILE A 107 -4.47 -8.53 0.05
C ILE A 107 -4.74 -9.98 -0.33
N ILE A 108 -3.72 -10.66 -0.85
CA ILE A 108 -3.80 -12.03 -1.36
C ILE A 108 -3.10 -12.94 -0.36
N ALA A 109 -3.89 -13.62 0.48
CA ALA A 109 -3.41 -14.44 1.57
C ALA A 109 -4.29 -15.68 1.76
N GLN A 110 -3.69 -16.87 1.83
CA GLN A 110 -4.42 -18.08 2.15
C GLN A 110 -4.83 -18.09 3.64
N ARG A 111 -3.98 -17.61 4.50
CA ARG A 111 -4.14 -17.42 5.95
C ARG A 111 -3.32 -16.22 6.42
N PRO A 112 -3.71 -15.59 7.58
CA PRO A 112 -4.95 -15.78 8.35
C PRO A 112 -6.19 -15.20 7.65
N LYS A 113 -7.38 -15.39 8.21
CA LYS A 113 -8.60 -14.69 7.75
C LYS A 113 -8.52 -13.22 8.17
N LEU A 114 -8.65 -12.31 7.22
CA LEU A 114 -8.42 -10.88 7.42
C LEU A 114 -9.69 -10.04 7.62
N ALA A 115 -10.87 -10.61 7.38
CA ALA A 115 -12.13 -9.88 7.37
C ALA A 115 -12.37 -9.02 8.64
N ALA A 116 -12.03 -9.53 9.82
CA ALA A 116 -12.21 -8.80 11.08
C ALA A 116 -11.26 -7.60 11.24
N PHE A 117 -10.16 -7.55 10.50
CA PHE A 117 -9.13 -6.50 10.59
C PHE A 117 -9.30 -5.41 9.53
N ILE A 118 -10.07 -5.68 8.46
CA ILE A 118 -10.26 -4.74 7.34
C ILE A 118 -10.79 -3.37 7.79
N PRO A 119 -11.74 -3.23 8.73
CA PRO A 119 -12.19 -1.92 9.18
C PRO A 119 -11.03 -1.07 9.75
N ALA A 120 -10.20 -1.63 10.62
CA ALA A 120 -9.06 -0.94 11.21
C ALA A 120 -7.98 -0.61 10.15
N MET A 121 -7.75 -1.50 9.19
CA MET A 121 -6.86 -1.25 8.06
C MET A 121 -7.32 -0.06 7.22
N ARG A 122 -8.61 0.02 6.91
CA ARG A 122 -9.21 1.16 6.17
C ARG A 122 -9.03 2.48 6.91
N GLU A 123 -9.30 2.51 8.21
CA GLU A 123 -9.12 3.70 9.04
C GLU A 123 -7.66 4.18 9.05
N ASN A 124 -6.71 3.26 9.20
CA ASN A 124 -5.28 3.57 9.16
C ASN A 124 -4.87 4.16 7.81
N VAL A 125 -5.29 3.52 6.71
CA VAL A 125 -4.96 3.98 5.36
C VAL A 125 -5.62 5.34 5.08
N ALA A 126 -6.90 5.51 5.39
CA ALA A 126 -7.59 6.79 5.22
C ALA A 126 -6.88 7.93 5.98
N ARG A 127 -6.48 7.66 7.21
CA ARG A 127 -5.77 8.61 8.06
C ARG A 127 -4.41 8.99 7.50
N VAL A 128 -3.59 8.02 7.08
CA VAL A 128 -2.25 8.30 6.55
C VAL A 128 -2.28 8.99 5.20
N LEU A 129 -3.28 8.69 4.38
CA LEU A 129 -3.47 9.33 3.08
C LEU A 129 -4.15 10.69 3.17
N GLY A 130 -4.77 11.03 4.31
CA GLY A 130 -5.51 12.28 4.50
C GLY A 130 -6.79 12.38 3.66
N ILE A 131 -7.45 11.24 3.38
CA ILE A 131 -8.69 11.15 2.60
C ILE A 131 -9.82 10.50 3.41
N GLY A 132 -11.07 10.65 2.95
CA GLY A 132 -12.21 10.01 3.59
C GLY A 132 -12.14 8.48 3.53
N ALA A 133 -12.66 7.79 4.55
CA ALA A 133 -12.70 6.33 4.57
C ALA A 133 -13.58 5.73 3.45
N ASP A 134 -14.50 6.49 2.89
CA ASP A 134 -15.31 6.15 1.71
C ASP A 134 -14.50 6.11 0.40
N ALA A 135 -13.35 6.78 0.37
CA ALA A 135 -12.40 6.75 -0.74
C ALA A 135 -11.33 5.65 -0.62
N VAL A 136 -11.38 4.83 0.44
CA VAL A 136 -10.44 3.73 0.69
C VAL A 136 -11.20 2.41 0.65
N ASN A 137 -10.82 1.52 -0.25
CA ASN A 137 -11.26 0.14 -0.22
C ASN A 137 -10.10 -0.79 0.12
N ILE A 138 -10.33 -1.75 1.01
CA ILE A 138 -9.41 -2.85 1.31
C ILE A 138 -10.22 -4.14 1.28
N LYS A 139 -9.73 -5.12 0.55
CA LYS A 139 -10.32 -6.44 0.44
C LYS A 139 -9.24 -7.50 0.52
N ALA A 140 -9.64 -8.70 0.91
CA ALA A 140 -8.76 -9.86 0.97
C ALA A 140 -9.33 -11.00 0.14
N THR A 141 -8.43 -11.76 -0.47
CA THR A 141 -8.78 -12.96 -1.24
C THR A 141 -7.77 -14.07 -1.00
N THR A 142 -8.16 -15.30 -1.27
CA THR A 142 -7.25 -16.44 -1.40
C THR A 142 -6.95 -16.69 -2.87
N THR A 143 -5.98 -17.55 -3.15
CA THR A 143 -5.75 -18.10 -4.49
C THR A 143 -6.24 -19.54 -4.62
N GLU A 144 -7.24 -19.94 -3.79
CA GLU A 144 -7.83 -21.29 -3.82
C GLU A 144 -6.78 -22.41 -3.70
N LYS A 145 -5.79 -22.21 -2.81
CA LYS A 145 -4.63 -23.08 -2.58
C LYS A 145 -3.65 -23.18 -3.76
N LEU A 146 -3.77 -22.33 -4.77
CA LEU A 146 -2.87 -22.29 -5.92
C LEU A 146 -1.70 -21.34 -5.68
N GLY A 147 -0.55 -21.67 -6.25
CA GLY A 147 0.65 -20.83 -6.20
C GLY A 147 1.27 -20.71 -4.79
N PHE A 148 2.23 -19.82 -4.66
CA PHE A 148 2.97 -19.60 -3.40
C PHE A 148 2.07 -19.02 -2.28
N THR A 149 1.13 -18.16 -2.60
CA THR A 149 0.15 -17.65 -1.63
C THR A 149 -0.77 -18.76 -1.15
N GLY A 150 -1.26 -19.59 -2.08
CA GLY A 150 -2.13 -20.72 -1.78
C GLY A 150 -1.45 -21.82 -0.94
N ARG A 151 -0.13 -21.98 -1.06
CA ARG A 151 0.67 -22.87 -0.21
C ARG A 151 1.10 -22.24 1.12
N GLY A 152 0.76 -20.94 1.36
CA GLY A 152 1.13 -20.25 2.58
C GLY A 152 2.62 -19.89 2.69
N GLU A 153 3.32 -19.78 1.58
CA GLU A 153 4.73 -19.40 1.54
C GLU A 153 4.96 -17.91 1.68
N GLY A 154 3.95 -17.11 1.33
CA GLY A 154 3.98 -15.65 1.39
C GLY A 154 2.60 -15.03 1.25
N ILE A 155 2.57 -13.72 1.42
CA ILE A 155 1.41 -12.86 1.15
C ILE A 155 1.79 -11.91 0.04
N ALA A 156 0.90 -11.72 -0.93
CA ALA A 156 1.01 -10.69 -1.95
C ALA A 156 -0.04 -9.60 -1.72
N SER A 157 0.20 -8.44 -2.26
CA SER A 157 -0.80 -7.37 -2.33
C SER A 157 -0.71 -6.65 -3.67
N GLU A 158 -1.88 -6.26 -4.15
CA GLU A 158 -2.05 -5.41 -5.31
C GLU A 158 -2.81 -4.15 -4.89
N ALA A 159 -2.40 -3.01 -5.38
CA ALA A 159 -3.05 -1.74 -5.11
C ALA A 159 -3.25 -0.93 -6.40
N VAL A 160 -4.38 -0.25 -6.46
CA VAL A 160 -4.65 0.77 -7.46
C VAL A 160 -4.91 2.09 -6.74
N ALA A 161 -4.29 3.15 -7.21
CA ALA A 161 -4.50 4.49 -6.69
C ALA A 161 -4.86 5.46 -7.82
N SER A 162 -5.79 6.37 -7.56
CA SER A 162 -6.01 7.51 -8.43
C SER A 162 -5.62 8.81 -7.73
N ILE A 163 -4.99 9.71 -8.46
CA ILE A 163 -4.57 11.03 -8.00
C ILE A 163 -5.08 12.11 -8.95
N ILE A 164 -5.36 13.27 -8.42
CA ILE A 164 -5.85 14.41 -9.18
C ILE A 164 -4.99 15.65 -8.94
N ARG A 165 -4.94 16.52 -9.92
CA ARG A 165 -4.36 17.85 -9.78
C ARG A 165 -5.28 18.86 -10.47
N LEU A 166 -5.68 19.90 -9.75
CA LEU A 166 -6.38 21.03 -10.33
C LEU A 166 -5.36 21.87 -11.13
N LEU A 167 -5.76 22.28 -12.32
CA LEU A 167 -4.94 23.11 -13.23
C LEU A 167 -5.19 24.61 -12.94
#